data_dce39b2efe1cb2d6b774a0b026d83c54
#
_entry.id   dce39b2efe1cb2d6b774a0b026d83c54
#
_cell.length_a   1.000
_cell.length_b   1.000
_cell.length_c   1.000
_cell.angle_alpha   90.00
_cell.angle_beta   90.00
_cell.angle_gamma   90.00
#
_symmetry.space_group_name_H-M   'P 1'
#
loop_
_entity.id
_entity.type
_entity.pdbx_description
1 polymer ?
#
loop_
_entity_poly.entity_id
_entity_poly.type
_entity_poly.pdbx_seq_one_letter_code
_entity_poly.pdbx_strand_id
1 'polypeptide(L)'
;MLKTPVGDNSYALTDSGFGYSQILPILVRGLLAEPGSTLIVEQPELHLNPALQVRLAEFFVGMMRSGKQVLLETHSEHLVNAIRILVAEDETSEIASKAGIIFMDAESGRPSVRKLDILPDGTIPDWPQAFFGEAISLSARLLRAQGRFRTSKSRPT
;
A
#
# COMPACT_ATOMS: atom_id res chain seq x y z
N MET A 1 -21.96 -15.97 6.32
CA MET A 1 -22.46 -15.02 7.32
C MET A 1 -21.31 -14.60 8.19
N LEU A 2 -20.97 -13.30 8.25
CA LEU A 2 -19.93 -12.77 9.11
C LEU A 2 -20.54 -12.39 10.45
N LYS A 3 -19.90 -12.82 11.56
CA LYS A 3 -20.25 -12.34 12.90
C LYS A 3 -19.35 -11.16 13.27
N THR A 4 -19.93 -10.08 13.79
CA THR A 4 -19.13 -8.99 14.36
C THR A 4 -18.67 -9.35 15.77
N PRO A 5 -17.51 -8.85 16.23
CA PRO A 5 -17.03 -9.10 17.59
C PRO A 5 -17.87 -8.41 18.67
N VAL A 6 -18.84 -7.59 18.31
CA VAL A 6 -19.70 -6.85 19.22
C VAL A 6 -21.18 -7.11 18.83
N GLY A 7 -21.73 -8.19 19.35
CA GLY A 7 -23.15 -8.54 19.21
C GLY A 7 -23.43 -9.79 18.38
N ASP A 8 -24.60 -10.38 18.61
CA ASP A 8 -25.04 -11.65 17.99
C ASP A 8 -25.66 -11.45 16.58
N ASN A 9 -25.47 -10.29 15.98
CA ASN A 9 -26.00 -9.97 14.67
C ASN A 9 -25.11 -10.56 13.56
N SER A 10 -25.69 -11.44 12.75
CA SER A 10 -25.06 -11.95 11.53
C SER A 10 -25.49 -11.10 10.34
N TYR A 11 -24.51 -10.60 9.58
CA TYR A 11 -24.75 -9.81 8.37
C TYR A 11 -24.37 -10.63 7.14
N ALA A 12 -25.07 -10.45 6.03
CA ALA A 12 -24.62 -10.94 4.75
C ALA A 12 -23.34 -10.19 4.33
N LEU A 13 -22.48 -10.84 3.55
CA LEU A 13 -21.23 -10.21 3.06
C LEU A 13 -21.52 -8.93 2.25
N THR A 14 -22.66 -8.93 1.56
CA THR A 14 -23.18 -7.78 0.79
C THR A 14 -23.52 -6.56 1.67
N ASP A 15 -23.85 -6.79 2.94
CA ASP A 15 -24.22 -5.73 3.87
C ASP A 15 -22.99 -5.13 4.59
N SER A 16 -21.83 -5.75 4.44
CA SER A 16 -20.58 -5.36 5.11
C SER A 16 -19.76 -4.30 4.34
N GLY A 17 -20.27 -3.86 3.19
CA GLY A 17 -19.60 -2.91 2.31
C GLY A 17 -18.74 -3.56 1.22
N PHE A 18 -18.53 -2.83 0.13
CA PHE A 18 -17.88 -3.32 -1.10
C PHE A 18 -16.46 -3.85 -0.88
N GLY A 19 -15.70 -3.27 0.07
CA GLY A 19 -14.30 -3.65 0.32
C GLY A 19 -14.13 -5.10 0.75
N TYR A 20 -15.06 -5.64 1.55
CA TYR A 20 -14.96 -7.03 2.01
C TYR A 20 -15.22 -8.04 0.90
N SER A 21 -16.19 -7.79 0.02
CA SER A 21 -16.48 -8.66 -1.12
C SER A 21 -15.33 -8.69 -2.13
N GLN A 22 -14.57 -7.61 -2.24
CA GLN A 22 -13.43 -7.53 -3.14
C GLN A 22 -12.17 -8.20 -2.57
N ILE A 23 -11.90 -8.03 -1.27
CA ILE A 23 -10.69 -8.60 -0.67
C ILE A 23 -10.81 -10.10 -0.39
N LEU A 24 -12.01 -10.60 -0.11
CA LEU A 24 -12.21 -12.01 0.25
C LEU A 24 -11.70 -13.00 -0.80
N PRO A 25 -11.97 -12.83 -2.11
CA PRO A 25 -11.40 -13.70 -3.15
C PRO A 25 -9.87 -13.70 -3.16
N ILE A 26 -9.23 -12.54 -2.92
CA ILE A 26 -7.78 -12.41 -2.86
C ILE A 26 -7.23 -13.22 -1.69
N LEU A 27 -7.82 -13.07 -0.51
CA LEU A 27 -7.41 -13.80 0.69
C LEU A 27 -7.59 -15.31 0.52
N VAL A 28 -8.76 -15.75 0.02
CA VAL A 28 -9.05 -17.19 -0.20
C VAL A 28 -8.09 -17.78 -1.22
N ARG A 29 -7.89 -17.11 -2.37
CA ARG A 29 -6.95 -17.58 -3.40
C ARG A 29 -5.52 -17.61 -2.87
N GLY A 30 -5.08 -16.60 -2.15
CA GLY A 30 -3.75 -16.55 -1.57
C GLY A 30 -3.51 -17.63 -0.52
N LEU A 31 -4.49 -17.90 0.34
CA LEU A 31 -4.39 -18.92 1.37
C LEU A 31 -4.38 -20.35 0.78
N LEU A 32 -5.21 -20.61 -0.26
CA LEU A 32 -5.34 -21.92 -0.90
C LEU A 32 -4.26 -22.20 -1.96
N ALA A 33 -3.52 -21.17 -2.39
CA ALA A 33 -2.44 -21.35 -3.36
C ALA A 33 -1.29 -22.18 -2.77
N GLU A 34 -0.68 -23.04 -3.57
CA GLU A 34 0.47 -23.84 -3.16
C GLU A 34 1.77 -23.05 -3.24
N PRO A 35 2.82 -23.43 -2.47
CA PRO A 35 4.16 -22.89 -2.67
C PRO A 35 4.62 -23.01 -4.13
N GLY A 36 5.31 -22.01 -4.65
CA GLY A 36 5.68 -21.92 -6.06
C GLY A 36 4.62 -21.29 -6.97
N SER A 37 3.39 -21.05 -6.47
CA SER A 37 2.34 -20.38 -7.24
C SER A 37 2.61 -18.89 -7.39
N THR A 38 2.09 -18.29 -8.46
CA THR A 38 2.07 -16.84 -8.67
C THR A 38 0.63 -16.32 -8.55
N LEU A 39 0.44 -15.34 -7.68
CA LEU A 39 -0.80 -14.58 -7.58
C LEU A 39 -0.62 -13.23 -8.25
N ILE A 40 -1.45 -12.92 -9.23
CA ILE A 40 -1.51 -11.63 -9.90
C ILE A 40 -2.74 -10.89 -9.39
N VAL A 41 -2.53 -9.68 -8.88
CA VAL A 41 -3.60 -8.87 -8.27
C VAL A 41 -3.49 -7.44 -8.79
N GLU A 42 -4.59 -6.93 -9.31
CA GLU A 42 -4.72 -5.57 -9.81
C GLU A 42 -5.55 -4.74 -8.82
N GLN A 43 -5.02 -3.59 -8.41
CA GLN A 43 -5.68 -2.59 -7.58
C GLN A 43 -6.45 -3.14 -6.36
N PRO A 44 -5.83 -3.97 -5.51
CA PRO A 44 -6.53 -4.59 -4.38
C PRO A 44 -6.95 -3.60 -3.29
N GLU A 45 -6.41 -2.40 -3.33
CA GLU A 45 -6.73 -1.31 -2.41
C GLU A 45 -8.10 -0.66 -2.64
N LEU A 46 -8.73 -0.88 -3.80
CA LEU A 46 -10.00 -0.25 -4.13
C LEU A 46 -11.05 -0.54 -3.05
N HIS A 47 -11.76 0.51 -2.62
CA HIS A 47 -12.77 0.46 -1.57
C HIS A 47 -12.27 0.03 -0.17
N LEU A 48 -10.96 -0.10 0.04
CA LEU A 48 -10.38 -0.37 1.35
C LEU A 48 -9.97 0.92 2.05
N ASN A 49 -10.24 1.01 3.35
CA ASN A 49 -9.66 2.08 4.16
C ASN A 49 -8.13 1.89 4.33
N PRO A 50 -7.39 2.95 4.66
CA PRO A 50 -5.93 2.88 4.80
C PRO A 50 -5.43 1.78 5.74
N ALA A 51 -6.12 1.52 6.85
CA ALA A 51 -5.71 0.50 7.80
C ALA A 51 -5.81 -0.92 7.21
N LEU A 52 -6.82 -1.19 6.38
CA LEU A 52 -6.95 -2.47 5.69
C LEU A 52 -5.91 -2.62 4.57
N GLN A 53 -5.52 -1.53 3.91
CA GLN A 53 -4.45 -1.56 2.91
C GLN A 53 -3.10 -1.95 3.53
N VAL A 54 -2.80 -1.45 4.75
CA VAL A 54 -1.61 -1.87 5.51
C VAL A 54 -1.66 -3.36 5.85
N ARG A 55 -2.80 -3.86 6.34
CA ARG A 55 -2.99 -5.30 6.62
C ARG A 55 -2.86 -6.18 5.38
N LEU A 56 -3.27 -5.66 4.24
CA LEU A 56 -3.12 -6.36 2.97
C LEU A 56 -1.65 -6.50 2.56
N ALA A 57 -0.82 -5.50 2.82
CA ALA A 57 0.64 -5.60 2.64
C ALA A 57 1.25 -6.71 3.50
N GLU A 58 0.87 -6.80 4.79
CA GLU A 58 1.28 -7.88 5.69
C GLU A 58 0.90 -9.26 5.13
N PHE A 59 -0.32 -9.38 4.59
CA PHE A 59 -0.79 -10.61 3.96
C PHE A 59 0.07 -11.00 2.75
N PHE A 60 0.39 -10.07 1.85
CA PHE A 60 1.23 -10.36 0.68
C PHE A 60 2.65 -10.74 1.06
N VAL A 61 3.24 -10.10 2.07
CA VAL A 61 4.55 -10.51 2.61
C VAL A 61 4.47 -11.92 3.22
N GLY A 62 3.39 -12.25 3.94
CA GLY A 62 3.15 -13.59 4.45
C GLY A 62 3.06 -14.65 3.34
N MET A 63 2.45 -14.31 2.21
CA MET A 63 2.41 -15.18 1.02
C MET A 63 3.81 -15.41 0.45
N MET A 64 4.61 -14.35 0.30
CA MET A 64 6.01 -14.43 -0.16
C MET A 64 6.83 -15.35 0.76
N ARG A 65 6.72 -15.20 2.08
CA ARG A 65 7.37 -16.05 3.07
C ARG A 65 6.90 -17.51 3.01
N SER A 66 5.69 -17.76 2.53
CA SER A 66 5.15 -19.11 2.26
C SER A 66 5.61 -19.69 0.92
N GLY A 67 6.60 -19.08 0.25
CA GLY A 67 7.14 -19.55 -1.01
C GLY A 67 6.26 -19.27 -2.23
N LYS A 68 5.36 -18.30 -2.15
CA LYS A 68 4.48 -17.87 -3.25
C LYS A 68 4.99 -16.58 -3.84
N GLN A 69 4.81 -16.37 -5.14
CA GLN A 69 5.08 -15.11 -5.80
C GLN A 69 3.82 -14.24 -5.85
N VAL A 70 3.95 -12.96 -5.58
CA VAL A 70 2.88 -11.97 -5.73
C VAL A 70 3.31 -10.93 -6.75
N LEU A 71 2.54 -10.77 -7.80
CA LEU A 71 2.65 -9.67 -8.74
C LEU A 71 1.47 -8.73 -8.49
N LEU A 72 1.78 -7.52 -8.05
CA LEU A 72 0.80 -6.57 -7.55
C LEU A 72 0.85 -5.29 -8.36
N GLU A 73 -0.27 -4.90 -8.97
CA GLU A 73 -0.49 -3.56 -9.49
C GLU A 73 -1.23 -2.73 -8.45
N THR A 74 -0.70 -1.56 -8.12
CA THR A 74 -1.32 -0.68 -7.12
C THR A 74 -1.01 0.80 -7.35
N HIS A 75 -1.96 1.66 -7.00
CA HIS A 75 -1.79 3.10 -6.86
C HIS A 75 -1.81 3.56 -5.39
N SER A 76 -1.76 2.63 -4.45
CA SER A 76 -1.83 2.94 -3.02
C SER A 76 -0.48 3.30 -2.43
N GLU A 77 -0.34 4.55 -2.01
CA GLU A 77 0.78 4.99 -1.17
C GLU A 77 0.85 4.22 0.17
N HIS A 78 -0.31 3.91 0.76
CA HIS A 78 -0.38 3.19 2.03
C HIS A 78 0.16 1.76 1.91
N LEU A 79 -0.18 1.07 0.83
CA LEU A 79 0.27 -0.29 0.58
C LEU A 79 1.78 -0.34 0.32
N VAL A 80 2.29 0.56 -0.53
CA VAL A 80 3.73 0.64 -0.82
C VAL A 80 4.52 1.02 0.42
N ASN A 81 4.09 2.03 1.19
CA ASN A 81 4.76 2.42 2.43
C ASN A 81 4.70 1.31 3.50
N ALA A 82 3.61 0.55 3.58
CA ALA A 82 3.53 -0.59 4.48
C ALA A 82 4.56 -1.68 4.10
N ILE A 83 4.72 -1.99 2.82
CA ILE A 83 5.77 -2.92 2.35
C ILE A 83 7.16 -2.40 2.71
N ARG A 84 7.45 -1.10 2.51
CA ARG A 84 8.73 -0.48 2.88
C ARG A 84 9.01 -0.58 4.37
N ILE A 85 7.99 -0.40 5.22
CA ILE A 85 8.10 -0.56 6.67
C ILE A 85 8.43 -2.01 7.00
N LEU A 86 7.71 -2.98 6.43
CA LEU A 86 7.96 -4.41 6.65
C LEU A 86 9.36 -4.83 6.18
N VAL A 87 9.90 -4.21 5.12
CA VAL A 87 11.30 -4.39 4.69
C VAL A 87 12.26 -3.85 5.74
N ALA A 88 12.03 -2.65 6.25
CA ALA A 88 12.91 -2.01 7.24
C ALA A 88 12.89 -2.72 8.61
N GLU A 89 11.78 -3.36 8.97
CA GLU A 89 11.61 -4.14 10.19
C GLU A 89 12.13 -5.59 10.07
N ASP A 90 12.47 -6.04 8.84
CA ASP A 90 12.96 -7.40 8.60
C ASP A 90 14.48 -7.50 8.83
N GLU A 91 14.88 -7.90 10.04
CA GLU A 91 16.28 -8.07 10.44
C GLU A 91 17.04 -9.07 9.53
N THR A 92 16.33 -9.96 8.84
CA THR A 92 16.94 -10.97 7.95
C THR A 92 17.22 -10.44 6.54
N SER A 93 16.68 -9.28 6.17
CA SER A 93 16.69 -8.70 4.83
C SER A 93 16.09 -9.65 3.76
N GLU A 94 15.32 -10.65 4.16
CA GLU A 94 14.67 -11.58 3.24
C GLU A 94 13.69 -10.84 2.32
N ILE A 95 12.86 -9.95 2.91
CA ILE A 95 11.87 -9.20 2.15
C ILE A 95 12.57 -8.29 1.14
N ALA A 96 13.61 -7.56 1.55
CA ALA A 96 14.38 -6.69 0.65
C ALA A 96 14.95 -7.45 -0.54
N SER A 97 15.44 -8.68 -0.32
CA SER A 97 16.03 -9.50 -1.39
C SER A 97 15.02 -10.02 -2.41
N LYS A 98 13.73 -10.08 -2.05
CA LYS A 98 12.64 -10.65 -2.86
C LYS A 98 11.63 -9.62 -3.35
N ALA A 99 11.59 -8.44 -2.74
CA ALA A 99 10.68 -7.37 -3.13
C ALA A 99 11.34 -6.40 -4.11
N GLY A 100 10.56 -5.85 -5.02
CA GLY A 100 10.98 -4.82 -5.95
C GLY A 100 9.77 -4.12 -6.54
N ILE A 101 9.99 -2.91 -7.04
CA ILE A 101 8.95 -2.11 -7.68
C ILE A 101 9.29 -1.98 -9.17
N ILE A 102 8.29 -2.21 -10.00
CA ILE A 102 8.35 -1.91 -11.43
C ILE A 102 7.52 -0.64 -11.63
N PHE A 103 8.21 0.47 -11.82
CA PHE A 103 7.56 1.76 -12.05
C PHE A 103 7.35 1.97 -13.55
N MET A 104 6.10 2.23 -13.91
CA MET A 104 5.69 2.51 -15.27
C MET A 104 5.31 3.99 -15.38
N ASP A 105 5.91 4.69 -16.35
CA ASP A 105 5.67 6.10 -16.62
C ASP A 105 5.55 6.34 -18.13
N ALA A 106 5.13 7.52 -18.52
CA ALA A 106 5.07 7.99 -19.90
C ALA A 106 5.98 9.20 -20.06
N GLU A 107 7.27 8.97 -20.32
CA GLU A 107 8.21 10.04 -20.62
C GLU A 107 8.06 10.47 -22.08
N SER A 108 7.75 11.75 -22.31
CA SER A 108 7.59 12.32 -23.66
C SER A 108 6.63 11.56 -24.57
N GLY A 109 5.56 10.98 -23.98
CA GLY A 109 4.54 10.22 -24.70
C GLY A 109 4.95 8.80 -25.08
N ARG A 110 6.05 8.28 -24.57
CA ARG A 110 6.48 6.89 -24.73
C ARG A 110 6.45 6.16 -23.39
N PRO A 111 5.93 4.90 -23.35
CA PRO A 111 6.00 4.10 -22.13
C PRO A 111 7.44 3.90 -21.69
N SER A 112 7.71 4.15 -20.43
CA SER A 112 8.99 3.95 -19.77
C SER A 112 8.80 2.98 -18.61
N VAL A 113 9.70 2.01 -18.43
CA VAL A 113 9.66 1.01 -17.36
C VAL A 113 10.98 1.07 -16.63
N ARG A 114 10.91 1.29 -15.30
CA ARG A 114 12.09 1.32 -14.44
C ARG A 114 11.90 0.35 -13.28
N LYS A 115 12.93 -0.48 -13.03
CA LYS A 115 12.98 -1.27 -11.81
C LYS A 115 13.55 -0.41 -10.68
N LEU A 116 12.85 -0.35 -9.57
CA LEU A 116 13.27 0.33 -8.35
C LEU A 116 13.47 -0.73 -7.26
N ASP A 117 14.64 -0.72 -6.65
CA ASP A 117 14.96 -1.61 -5.55
C ASP A 117 14.58 -0.95 -4.21
N ILE A 118 14.08 -1.76 -3.28
CA ILE A 118 13.82 -1.34 -1.90
C ILE A 118 15.02 -1.81 -1.08
N LEU A 119 15.77 -0.86 -0.53
CA LEU A 119 16.92 -1.17 0.31
C LEU A 119 16.48 -1.79 1.65
N PRO A 120 17.36 -2.50 2.38
CA PRO A 120 17.03 -3.13 3.65
C PRO A 120 16.49 -2.18 4.73
N ASP A 121 16.79 -0.89 4.63
CA ASP A 121 16.23 0.17 5.50
C ASP A 121 14.88 0.73 5.02
N GLY A 122 14.28 0.13 3.98
CA GLY A 122 13.03 0.58 3.38
C GLY A 122 13.17 1.78 2.44
N THR A 123 14.39 2.27 2.20
CA THR A 123 14.65 3.39 1.29
C THR A 123 14.55 2.94 -0.17
N ILE A 124 14.03 3.80 -1.02
CA ILE A 124 14.04 3.65 -2.48
C ILE A 124 14.85 4.83 -3.04
N PRO A 125 16.13 4.63 -3.45
CA PRO A 125 17.04 5.72 -3.81
C PRO A 125 16.54 6.57 -4.99
N ASP A 126 16.00 5.91 -6.02
CA ASP A 126 15.57 6.55 -7.27
C ASP A 126 14.05 6.79 -7.31
N TRP A 127 13.47 7.19 -6.17
CA TRP A 127 12.03 7.43 -6.07
C TRP A 127 11.57 8.51 -7.05
N PRO A 128 10.64 8.20 -7.96
CA PRO A 128 10.13 9.19 -8.91
C PRO A 128 9.37 10.31 -8.18
N GLN A 129 9.71 11.58 -8.47
CA GLN A 129 9.08 12.73 -7.82
C GLN A 129 7.56 12.81 -8.07
N ALA A 130 7.10 12.29 -9.21
CA ALA A 130 5.69 12.23 -9.57
C ALA A 130 4.92 11.12 -8.85
N PHE A 131 5.61 10.18 -8.19
CA PHE A 131 4.99 9.04 -7.53
C PHE A 131 4.82 9.33 -6.03
N PHE A 132 3.59 9.54 -5.56
CA PHE A 132 3.22 9.89 -4.19
C PHE A 132 3.80 11.22 -3.64
N GLY A 133 4.42 12.05 -4.46
CA GLY A 133 4.95 13.35 -4.05
C GLY A 133 3.86 14.38 -3.71
N GLU A 134 2.63 14.17 -4.17
CA GLU A 134 1.52 15.10 -3.96
C GLU A 134 1.09 15.20 -2.50
N ALA A 135 1.01 14.11 -1.76
CA ALA A 135 0.60 14.10 -0.35
C ALA A 135 1.58 14.90 0.51
N ILE A 136 2.88 14.76 0.27
CA ILE A 136 3.94 15.52 0.96
C ILE A 136 3.84 17.01 0.58
N SER A 137 3.64 17.31 -0.70
CA SER A 137 3.54 18.68 -1.19
C SER A 137 2.30 19.41 -0.65
N LEU A 138 1.17 18.72 -0.57
CA LEU A 138 -0.08 19.23 0.00
C LEU A 138 0.05 19.50 1.50
N SER A 139 0.65 18.57 2.24
CA SER A 139 0.92 18.75 3.67
C SER A 139 1.85 19.95 3.93
N ALA A 140 2.91 20.09 3.15
CA ALA A 140 3.81 21.24 3.23
C ALA A 140 3.10 22.56 2.86
N ARG A 141 2.22 22.57 1.85
CA ARG A 141 1.39 23.72 1.50
C ARG A 141 0.44 24.11 2.63
N LEU A 142 -0.20 23.10 3.26
CA LEU A 142 -1.09 23.35 4.40
C LEU A 142 -0.35 23.97 5.58
N LEU A 143 0.81 23.42 5.95
CA LEU A 143 1.63 23.98 7.04
C LEU A 143 2.06 25.44 6.77
N ARG A 144 2.46 25.75 5.53
CA ARG A 144 2.80 27.14 5.13
C ARG A 144 1.58 28.06 5.22
N ALA A 145 0.41 27.60 4.79
CA ALA A 145 -0.83 28.37 4.88
C ALA A 145 -1.23 28.66 6.34
N GLN A 146 -1.12 27.65 7.21
CA GLN A 146 -1.37 27.81 8.65
C GLN A 146 -0.39 28.76 9.31
N GLY A 147 0.90 28.73 8.94
CA GLY A 147 1.91 29.66 9.41
C GLY A 147 1.57 31.13 9.07
N ARG A 148 1.16 31.39 7.82
CA ARG A 148 0.73 32.73 7.39
C ARG A 148 -0.50 33.23 8.17
N PHE A 149 -1.46 32.36 8.43
CA PHE A 149 -2.67 32.71 9.18
C PHE A 149 -2.36 33.08 10.63
N ARG A 150 -1.42 32.39 11.28
CA ARG A 150 -0.99 32.69 12.65
C ARG A 150 -0.25 34.05 12.72
N THR A 151 0.62 34.32 11.76
CA THR A 151 1.37 35.61 11.72
C THR A 151 0.48 36.80 11.40
N SER A 152 -0.60 36.64 10.64
CA SER A 152 -1.54 37.72 10.34
C SER A 152 -2.42 38.09 11.55
N LYS A 153 -2.72 37.13 12.46
CA LYS A 153 -3.50 37.37 13.68
C LYS A 153 -2.67 37.91 14.86
N SER A 154 -1.35 37.82 14.78
CA SER A 154 -0.45 38.31 15.84
C SER A 154 0.09 39.73 15.63
N ARG A 155 -0.38 40.49 14.61
CA ARG A 155 -0.11 41.92 14.49
C ARG A 155 -1.13 42.70 15.32
N PRO A 156 -0.71 43.33 16.44
CA PRO A 156 -1.57 44.27 17.13
C PRO A 156 -1.77 45.52 16.25
N THR A 157 -3.01 45.99 16.19
CA THR A 157 -3.39 47.29 15.61
C THR A 157 -2.86 48.42 16.47
#